data_2313d503606c68202dfc4e5e97d7b144
#
_entry.id   2313d503606c68202dfc4e5e97d7b144
#
_cell.length_a   1.000
_cell.length_b   1.000
_cell.length_c   1.000
_cell.angle_alpha   90.00
_cell.angle_beta   90.00
_cell.angle_gamma   90.00
#
_symmetry.space_group_name_H-M   'P 1'
#
loop_
_entity.id
_entity.type
_entity.pdbx_description
1 polymer ?
#
loop_
_entity_poly.entity_id
_entity_poly.type
_entity_poly.pdbx_seq_one_letter_code
_entity_poly.pdbx_strand_id
1 'polypeptide(L)'
;MSNMRGFLVAGVSAFAAVVSVVSAPSAGAETTADRAHSFSETTSVGVHNSYEKATFPYFADALDSGASLLELDLWTNGGGPEWRVSHMNPVASDSNCVGAQDAAGLRSGLRDQGLRGCLADMRAWHEADPEHPPVMIKLELKDGFTAGYGRGPADLDALILGTLGDAVFTPSDLMGESYSTPDAAVAERGWPSVSEMTGKFLFELIPGTIEEGNPLDTEWTDQQYATHLRDLSAAGLVQLGAAFPAVHRVSPGDPRLDRYADPGIRPWFVIFDGDALDYTSGDVDPQWYHDRGYLLVMTDAHKVAPQIDGTHASEAEASERLDRLAGEHASYITADWSRLPNVLSTVVPRR
;
A
#
# COMPACT_ATOMS: atom_id res chain seq x y z
N MET A 1 20.86 23.80 -84.24
CA MET A 1 21.91 22.80 -83.98
C MET A 1 22.45 23.02 -82.59
N SER A 2 22.70 21.96 -81.86
CA SER A 2 23.35 21.81 -80.57
C SER A 2 22.51 22.01 -79.35
N ASN A 3 22.10 20.85 -78.80
CA ASN A 3 21.53 20.62 -77.50
C ASN A 3 22.55 20.80 -76.38
N MET A 4 22.17 21.43 -75.28
CA MET A 4 22.85 21.26 -73.98
C MET A 4 21.83 21.04 -72.91
N ARG A 5 21.81 19.79 -72.38
CA ARG A 5 21.01 19.35 -71.26
C ARG A 5 21.75 19.75 -69.99
N GLY A 6 21.12 20.57 -69.15
CA GLY A 6 21.57 20.84 -67.80
C GLY A 6 20.98 19.80 -66.82
N PHE A 7 21.84 19.10 -66.06
CA PHE A 7 21.45 18.23 -64.93
C PHE A 7 21.25 19.09 -63.69
N LEU A 8 20.02 19.04 -63.11
CA LEU A 8 19.77 19.51 -61.75
C LEU A 8 20.11 18.38 -60.82
N VAL A 9 21.04 18.59 -59.91
CA VAL A 9 21.32 17.73 -58.76
C VAL A 9 20.49 18.24 -57.59
N ALA A 10 19.47 17.48 -57.19
CA ALA A 10 18.70 17.75 -55.97
C ALA A 10 19.46 17.17 -54.77
N GLY A 11 19.96 18.05 -53.92
CA GLY A 11 20.54 17.67 -52.63
C GLY A 11 19.45 17.35 -51.63
N VAL A 12 19.38 16.10 -51.16
CA VAL A 12 18.54 15.68 -50.07
C VAL A 12 19.31 15.90 -48.76
N SER A 13 18.89 16.90 -47.97
CA SER A 13 19.40 17.11 -46.62
C SER A 13 18.62 16.21 -45.66
N ALA A 14 19.28 15.18 -45.16
CA ALA A 14 18.75 14.35 -44.08
C ALA A 14 18.89 15.09 -42.73
N PHE A 15 17.79 15.51 -42.16
CA PHE A 15 17.73 15.95 -40.76
C PHE A 15 17.72 14.71 -39.89
N ALA A 16 18.83 14.47 -39.19
CA ALA A 16 18.84 13.49 -38.09
C ALA A 16 18.15 14.10 -36.83
N ALA A 17 16.96 13.64 -36.50
CA ALA A 17 16.34 13.96 -35.23
C ALA A 17 17.08 13.21 -34.12
N VAL A 18 17.79 13.93 -33.28
CA VAL A 18 18.34 13.38 -32.02
C VAL A 18 17.19 13.29 -31.03
N VAL A 19 16.67 12.09 -30.86
CA VAL A 19 15.75 11.78 -29.76
C VAL A 19 16.59 11.67 -28.49
N SER A 20 16.57 12.70 -27.65
CA SER A 20 17.12 12.64 -26.31
C SER A 20 16.17 11.79 -25.45
N VAL A 21 16.52 10.55 -25.22
CA VAL A 21 15.89 9.71 -24.19
C VAL A 21 16.31 10.32 -22.86
N VAL A 22 15.42 11.06 -22.24
CA VAL A 22 15.55 11.43 -20.82
C VAL A 22 15.25 10.17 -20.03
N SER A 23 16.29 9.48 -19.59
CA SER A 23 16.14 8.39 -18.61
C SER A 23 15.60 9.00 -17.33
N ALA A 24 14.41 8.59 -16.89
CA ALA A 24 13.93 8.85 -15.55
C ALA A 24 14.97 8.32 -14.54
N PRO A 25 15.19 8.99 -13.39
CA PRO A 25 16.02 8.42 -12.34
C PRO A 25 15.40 7.09 -11.93
N SER A 26 16.14 6.00 -12.11
CA SER A 26 15.77 4.70 -11.57
C SER A 26 15.66 4.83 -10.05
N ALA A 27 14.52 4.42 -9.49
CA ALA A 27 14.40 4.15 -8.07
C ALA A 27 15.65 3.40 -7.60
N GLY A 28 16.18 3.76 -6.44
CA GLY A 28 17.44 3.20 -5.93
C GLY A 28 17.39 1.68 -6.03
N ALA A 29 18.37 1.09 -6.74
CA ALA A 29 18.38 -0.34 -6.98
C ALA A 29 18.52 -1.06 -5.62
N GLU A 30 17.50 -1.81 -5.20
CA GLU A 30 17.64 -2.79 -4.12
C GLU A 30 18.88 -3.63 -4.34
N THR A 31 19.65 -3.83 -3.27
CA THR A 31 20.82 -4.70 -3.37
C THR A 31 20.35 -6.15 -3.49
N THR A 32 21.14 -7.01 -4.14
CA THR A 32 20.83 -8.44 -4.26
C THR A 32 20.72 -9.14 -2.90
N ALA A 33 21.29 -8.58 -1.83
CA ALA A 33 21.16 -9.06 -0.46
C ALA A 33 19.76 -8.77 0.11
N ASP A 34 19.19 -7.59 -0.15
CA ASP A 34 17.88 -7.20 0.36
C ASP A 34 16.76 -8.07 -0.23
N ARG A 35 16.90 -8.47 -1.50
CA ARG A 35 15.95 -9.36 -2.17
C ARG A 35 15.90 -10.79 -1.62
N ALA A 36 16.93 -11.22 -0.91
CA ALA A 36 17.00 -12.57 -0.33
C ALA A 36 16.37 -12.66 1.08
N HIS A 37 16.07 -11.51 1.71
CA HIS A 37 15.46 -11.50 3.02
C HIS A 37 13.95 -11.79 2.93
N SER A 38 13.41 -12.38 4.00
CA SER A 38 11.95 -12.49 4.16
C SER A 38 11.34 -11.08 4.17
N PHE A 39 10.15 -10.95 3.59
CA PHE A 39 9.43 -9.68 3.54
C PHE A 39 9.21 -9.09 4.94
N SER A 40 9.01 -9.93 5.97
CA SER A 40 8.86 -9.50 7.37
C SER A 40 10.16 -9.06 8.04
N GLU A 41 11.33 -9.34 7.45
CA GLU A 41 12.64 -9.00 8.00
C GLU A 41 13.20 -7.67 7.46
N THR A 42 12.36 -6.89 6.80
CA THR A 42 12.72 -5.59 6.25
C THR A 42 11.90 -4.48 6.90
N THR A 43 12.50 -3.28 6.95
CA THR A 43 11.81 -2.02 7.30
C THR A 43 11.88 -1.09 6.11
N SER A 44 10.76 -0.52 5.75
CA SER A 44 10.64 0.40 4.62
C SER A 44 9.74 1.59 4.95
N VAL A 45 9.68 2.56 4.02
CA VAL A 45 8.98 3.83 4.24
C VAL A 45 7.72 3.90 3.41
N GLY A 46 6.63 4.33 4.06
CA GLY A 46 5.35 4.63 3.43
C GLY A 46 5.01 6.11 3.47
N VAL A 47 4.02 6.49 2.67
CA VAL A 47 3.46 7.85 2.63
C VAL A 47 2.00 7.82 3.05
N HIS A 48 1.71 8.58 4.10
CA HIS A 48 0.36 8.88 4.58
C HIS A 48 -0.37 9.80 3.58
N ASN A 49 -1.67 9.61 3.36
CA ASN A 49 -2.48 10.39 2.42
C ASN A 49 -1.90 10.48 1.00
N SER A 50 -1.37 9.38 0.47
CA SER A 50 -0.71 9.35 -0.85
C SER A 50 -1.63 9.71 -2.02
N TYR A 51 -2.95 9.60 -1.83
CA TYR A 51 -3.99 9.94 -2.81
C TYR A 51 -4.28 11.44 -2.89
N GLU A 52 -3.76 12.27 -1.98
CA GLU A 52 -4.01 13.71 -2.01
C GLU A 52 -3.21 14.41 -3.11
N LYS A 53 -3.87 15.29 -3.85
CA LYS A 53 -3.26 16.07 -4.95
C LYS A 53 -2.16 17.03 -4.50
N ALA A 54 -2.12 17.36 -3.22
CA ALA A 54 -1.08 18.17 -2.60
C ALA A 54 0.17 17.34 -2.27
N THR A 55 0.00 16.05 -1.97
CA THR A 55 1.06 15.10 -1.70
C THR A 55 1.72 14.65 -3.00
N PHE A 56 0.92 14.17 -3.96
CA PHE A 56 1.37 13.82 -5.30
C PHE A 56 0.38 14.35 -6.35
N PRO A 57 0.85 14.94 -7.47
CA PRO A 57 -0.04 15.45 -8.52
C PRO A 57 -0.97 14.39 -9.12
N TYR A 58 -0.46 13.15 -9.28
CA TYR A 58 -1.18 11.96 -9.75
C TYR A 58 -0.84 10.76 -8.88
N PHE A 59 -1.72 9.78 -8.80
CA PHE A 59 -1.46 8.56 -8.03
C PHE A 59 -0.26 7.77 -8.59
N ALA A 60 -0.06 7.83 -9.89
CA ALA A 60 1.15 7.29 -10.53
C ALA A 60 2.45 7.90 -10.01
N ASP A 61 2.44 9.16 -9.56
CA ASP A 61 3.62 9.79 -8.95
C ASP A 61 3.90 9.22 -7.55
N ALA A 62 2.84 8.81 -6.82
CA ALA A 62 3.00 8.08 -5.57
C ALA A 62 3.60 6.69 -5.80
N LEU A 63 3.11 5.96 -6.80
CA LEU A 63 3.64 4.65 -7.18
C LEU A 63 5.11 4.72 -7.63
N ASP A 64 5.50 5.77 -8.36
CA ASP A 64 6.90 6.00 -8.80
C ASP A 64 7.81 6.58 -7.71
N SER A 65 7.26 6.96 -6.55
CA SER A 65 8.05 7.60 -5.48
C SER A 65 9.07 6.66 -4.83
N GLY A 66 8.89 5.36 -5.00
CA GLY A 66 9.66 4.31 -4.33
C GLY A 66 9.13 3.96 -2.93
N ALA A 67 8.06 4.63 -2.47
CA ALA A 67 7.43 4.28 -1.19
C ALA A 67 6.86 2.85 -1.23
N SER A 68 7.14 2.08 -0.19
CA SER A 68 6.70 0.67 -0.09
C SER A 68 5.31 0.53 0.54
N LEU A 69 4.74 1.60 1.08
CA LEU A 69 3.37 1.66 1.57
C LEU A 69 2.72 2.97 1.12
N LEU A 70 1.53 2.86 0.55
CA LEU A 70 0.68 3.99 0.12
C LEU A 70 -0.71 3.86 0.75
N GLU A 71 -1.26 4.95 1.24
CA GLU A 71 -2.55 4.97 1.90
C GLU A 71 -3.66 5.54 1.02
N LEU A 72 -4.85 4.96 1.12
CA LEU A 72 -6.09 5.44 0.51
C LEU A 72 -7.21 5.48 1.56
N ASP A 73 -7.84 6.62 1.76
CA ASP A 73 -9.02 6.77 2.62
C ASP A 73 -10.31 6.51 1.84
N LEU A 74 -11.12 5.59 2.33
CA LEU A 74 -12.33 5.12 1.66
C LEU A 74 -13.59 5.52 2.42
N TRP A 75 -14.60 6.01 1.69
CA TRP A 75 -15.94 6.28 2.19
C TRP A 75 -16.97 5.40 1.48
N THR A 76 -17.89 4.84 2.24
CA THR A 76 -18.89 3.88 1.76
C THR A 76 -20.32 4.37 1.88
N ASN A 77 -20.66 5.19 2.87
CA ASN A 77 -22.03 5.59 3.20
C ASN A 77 -22.55 6.79 2.41
N GLY A 78 -21.72 7.50 1.68
CA GLY A 78 -22.18 8.60 0.84
C GLY A 78 -23.13 8.14 -0.27
N GLY A 79 -23.92 9.03 -0.87
CA GLY A 79 -24.82 8.70 -1.99
C GLY A 79 -24.07 8.14 -3.22
N GLY A 80 -24.70 7.21 -3.95
CA GLY A 80 -24.14 6.59 -5.17
C GLY A 80 -23.40 5.26 -4.91
N PRO A 81 -23.06 4.53 -5.97
CA PRO A 81 -22.53 3.16 -5.89
C PRO A 81 -21.01 3.08 -5.70
N GLU A 82 -20.31 4.22 -5.68
CA GLU A 82 -18.87 4.26 -5.72
C GLU A 82 -18.22 4.18 -4.33
N TRP A 83 -17.08 3.49 -4.25
CA TRP A 83 -16.12 3.60 -3.14
C TRP A 83 -15.37 4.91 -3.34
N ARG A 84 -15.63 5.91 -2.52
CA ARG A 84 -14.99 7.22 -2.67
C ARG A 84 -13.64 7.26 -2.03
N VAL A 85 -12.72 7.98 -2.65
CA VAL A 85 -11.38 8.22 -2.12
C VAL A 85 -11.27 9.70 -1.75
N SER A 86 -11.23 9.99 -0.46
CA SER A 86 -11.14 11.35 0.07
C SER A 86 -10.83 11.36 1.55
N HIS A 87 -10.07 12.34 2.03
CA HIS A 87 -9.81 12.52 3.45
C HIS A 87 -11.07 12.92 4.22
N MET A 88 -11.74 13.99 3.80
CA MET A 88 -12.82 14.64 4.57
C MET A 88 -14.16 14.70 3.86
N ASN A 89 -14.26 14.26 2.61
CA ASN A 89 -15.48 14.38 1.83
C ASN A 89 -16.22 13.04 1.67
N PRO A 90 -17.28 12.77 2.47
CA PRO A 90 -17.98 11.49 2.39
C PRO A 90 -18.88 11.35 1.16
N VAL A 91 -19.13 12.45 0.40
CA VAL A 91 -20.12 12.45 -0.68
C VAL A 91 -19.51 12.50 -2.08
N ALA A 92 -18.20 12.76 -2.20
CA ALA A 92 -17.48 12.78 -3.47
C ALA A 92 -16.03 12.35 -3.25
N SER A 93 -15.39 11.83 -4.31
CA SER A 93 -13.94 11.62 -4.29
C SER A 93 -13.21 12.97 -4.43
N ASP A 94 -12.10 13.10 -3.73
CA ASP A 94 -11.14 14.20 -3.85
C ASP A 94 -9.73 13.57 -3.86
N SER A 95 -9.37 12.96 -4.98
CA SER A 95 -8.17 12.15 -5.12
C SER A 95 -7.33 12.57 -6.32
N ASN A 96 -6.09 12.11 -6.36
CA ASN A 96 -5.19 12.28 -7.49
C ASN A 96 -5.29 11.15 -8.54
N CYS A 97 -6.17 10.16 -8.34
CA CYS A 97 -6.41 9.06 -9.27
C CYS A 97 -7.15 9.54 -10.53
N VAL A 98 -6.78 9.01 -11.69
CA VAL A 98 -7.37 9.37 -13.01
C VAL A 98 -8.14 8.23 -13.68
N GLY A 99 -7.96 6.98 -13.24
CA GLY A 99 -8.60 5.81 -13.85
C GLY A 99 -8.01 5.46 -15.21
N ALA A 100 -6.68 5.49 -15.30
CA ALA A 100 -5.94 5.22 -16.53
C ALA A 100 -6.24 3.82 -17.08
N GLN A 101 -6.26 3.70 -18.41
CA GLN A 101 -6.42 2.42 -19.09
C GLN A 101 -5.07 1.81 -19.50
N ASP A 102 -4.02 2.64 -19.57
CA ASP A 102 -2.65 2.29 -19.91
C ASP A 102 -1.67 3.31 -19.31
N ALA A 103 -0.36 3.03 -19.45
CA ALA A 103 0.70 3.88 -18.92
C ALA A 103 0.68 5.32 -19.44
N ALA A 104 0.22 5.56 -20.67
CA ALA A 104 0.14 6.89 -21.26
C ALA A 104 -0.94 7.75 -20.59
N GLY A 105 -1.98 7.11 -20.05
CA GLY A 105 -3.09 7.74 -19.34
C GLY A 105 -2.76 8.16 -17.90
N LEU A 106 -1.75 7.58 -17.26
CA LEU A 106 -1.46 7.68 -15.81
C LEU A 106 -1.32 9.10 -15.25
N ARG A 107 -0.90 10.06 -16.09
CA ARG A 107 -0.70 11.48 -15.72
C ARG A 107 -1.53 12.41 -16.58
N SER A 108 -2.69 11.93 -17.04
CA SER A 108 -3.59 12.69 -17.89
C SER A 108 -5.06 12.38 -17.54
N GLY A 109 -5.97 13.31 -17.84
CA GLY A 109 -7.38 13.13 -17.58
C GLY A 109 -7.86 13.81 -16.31
N LEU A 110 -9.11 13.48 -15.94
CA LEU A 110 -9.77 14.05 -14.77
C LEU A 110 -9.42 13.23 -13.53
N ARG A 111 -8.87 13.89 -12.54
CA ARG A 111 -8.66 13.32 -11.19
C ARG A 111 -10.00 13.19 -10.47
N ASP A 112 -9.96 12.92 -9.17
CA ASP A 112 -11.15 12.76 -8.32
C ASP A 112 -11.93 11.46 -8.61
N GLN A 113 -11.20 10.42 -9.05
CA GLN A 113 -11.80 9.10 -9.22
C GLN A 113 -11.97 8.40 -7.86
N GLY A 114 -12.95 7.50 -7.76
CA GLY A 114 -13.09 6.60 -6.62
C GLY A 114 -12.08 5.44 -6.68
N LEU A 115 -12.20 4.50 -5.75
CA LEU A 115 -11.29 3.36 -5.62
C LEU A 115 -11.09 2.60 -6.94
N ARG A 116 -12.17 2.40 -7.72
CA ARG A 116 -12.06 1.76 -9.06
C ARG A 116 -11.06 2.48 -9.96
N GLY A 117 -11.02 3.81 -9.92
CA GLY A 117 -10.07 4.61 -10.69
C GLY A 117 -8.65 4.46 -10.16
N CYS A 118 -8.45 4.47 -8.84
CA CYS A 118 -7.13 4.25 -8.24
C CYS A 118 -6.59 2.85 -8.56
N LEU A 119 -7.45 1.82 -8.48
CA LEU A 119 -7.07 0.45 -8.88
C LEU A 119 -6.76 0.34 -10.39
N ALA A 120 -7.45 1.11 -11.24
CA ALA A 120 -7.13 1.17 -12.67
C ALA A 120 -5.75 1.80 -12.92
N ASP A 121 -5.40 2.86 -12.18
CA ASP A 121 -4.07 3.46 -12.21
C ASP A 121 -2.99 2.46 -11.77
N MET A 122 -3.23 1.72 -10.68
CA MET A 122 -2.34 0.66 -10.20
C MET A 122 -2.13 -0.42 -11.26
N ARG A 123 -3.21 -0.88 -11.90
CA ARG A 123 -3.13 -1.87 -12.99
C ARG A 123 -2.30 -1.35 -14.15
N ALA A 124 -2.60 -0.15 -14.65
CA ALA A 124 -1.89 0.44 -15.78
C ALA A 124 -0.40 0.69 -15.48
N TRP A 125 -0.08 1.01 -14.22
CA TRP A 125 1.30 1.17 -13.75
C TRP A 125 2.01 -0.18 -13.64
N HIS A 126 1.38 -1.21 -13.04
CA HIS A 126 1.91 -2.56 -12.96
C HIS A 126 2.16 -3.19 -14.34
N GLU A 127 1.21 -3.03 -15.28
CA GLU A 127 1.36 -3.55 -16.64
C GLU A 127 2.56 -2.90 -17.39
N ALA A 128 2.94 -1.68 -17.02
CA ALA A 128 4.11 -0.99 -17.57
C ALA A 128 5.43 -1.40 -16.92
N ASP A 129 5.40 -1.81 -15.64
CA ASP A 129 6.55 -2.29 -14.88
C ASP A 129 6.14 -3.47 -13.97
N PRO A 130 5.99 -4.68 -14.53
CA PRO A 130 5.55 -5.85 -13.75
C PRO A 130 6.59 -6.38 -12.75
N GLU A 131 7.82 -5.86 -12.81
CA GLU A 131 8.94 -6.24 -11.92
C GLU A 131 9.15 -5.21 -10.79
N HIS A 132 8.18 -4.33 -10.54
CA HIS A 132 8.28 -3.34 -9.46
C HIS A 132 8.43 -4.00 -8.09
N PRO A 133 9.07 -3.35 -7.11
CA PRO A 133 9.08 -3.81 -5.73
C PRO A 133 7.65 -4.00 -5.17
N PRO A 134 7.46 -4.86 -4.16
CA PRO A 134 6.16 -5.02 -3.52
C PRO A 134 5.68 -3.70 -2.91
N VAL A 135 4.40 -3.39 -3.08
CA VAL A 135 3.77 -2.19 -2.54
C VAL A 135 2.60 -2.59 -1.64
N MET A 136 2.63 -2.17 -0.38
CA MET A 136 1.48 -2.27 0.50
C MET A 136 0.52 -1.11 0.22
N ILE A 137 -0.75 -1.40 0.06
CA ILE A 137 -1.82 -0.41 -0.07
C ILE A 137 -2.66 -0.47 1.20
N LYS A 138 -2.52 0.53 2.03
CA LYS A 138 -3.31 0.68 3.25
C LYS A 138 -4.65 1.32 2.89
N LEU A 139 -5.73 0.63 3.20
CA LEU A 139 -7.10 1.11 3.02
C LEU A 139 -7.68 1.47 4.40
N GLU A 140 -7.85 2.76 4.67
CA GLU A 140 -8.60 3.24 5.83
C GLU A 140 -10.08 3.39 5.44
N LEU A 141 -10.96 2.56 5.97
CA LEU A 141 -12.40 2.73 5.78
C LEU A 141 -12.93 3.74 6.78
N LYS A 142 -13.09 4.98 6.33
CA LYS A 142 -13.46 6.14 7.17
C LYS A 142 -14.77 5.94 7.93
N ASP A 143 -15.74 5.28 7.32
CA ASP A 143 -17.11 5.08 7.84
C ASP A 143 -17.58 3.62 7.80
N GLY A 144 -16.65 2.68 7.68
CA GLY A 144 -16.91 1.25 7.71
C GLY A 144 -17.54 0.69 6.44
N PHE A 145 -17.81 -0.63 6.44
CA PHE A 145 -18.48 -1.30 5.36
C PHE A 145 -19.98 -1.00 5.30
N THR A 146 -20.54 -0.96 4.10
CA THR A 146 -21.97 -0.79 3.85
C THR A 146 -22.50 -1.85 2.88
N ALA A 147 -22.50 -3.11 3.32
CA ALA A 147 -22.84 -4.27 2.50
C ALA A 147 -24.24 -4.16 1.84
N GLY A 148 -25.22 -3.55 2.53
CA GLY A 148 -26.56 -3.32 1.98
C GLY A 148 -26.61 -2.43 0.73
N TYR A 149 -25.51 -1.74 0.43
CA TYR A 149 -25.36 -0.90 -0.76
C TYR A 149 -24.27 -1.41 -1.73
N GLY A 150 -23.87 -2.69 -1.61
CA GLY A 150 -22.84 -3.28 -2.46
C GLY A 150 -21.43 -2.74 -2.15
N ARG A 151 -21.17 -2.44 -0.89
CA ARG A 151 -19.87 -2.02 -0.35
C ARG A 151 -19.54 -2.75 0.93
N GLY A 152 -19.66 -4.07 0.87
CA GLY A 152 -19.23 -4.99 1.91
C GLY A 152 -17.86 -5.61 1.60
N PRO A 153 -17.36 -6.49 2.47
CA PRO A 153 -16.11 -7.20 2.27
C PRO A 153 -16.00 -7.92 0.92
N ALA A 154 -17.01 -8.70 0.54
CA ALA A 154 -17.02 -9.43 -0.73
C ALA A 154 -17.06 -8.51 -1.97
N ASP A 155 -17.67 -7.32 -1.86
CA ASP A 155 -17.68 -6.34 -2.95
C ASP A 155 -16.30 -5.69 -3.12
N LEU A 156 -15.58 -5.47 -2.02
CA LEU A 156 -14.19 -4.98 -2.03
C LEU A 156 -13.27 -6.01 -2.69
N ASP A 157 -13.34 -7.26 -2.26
CA ASP A 157 -12.56 -8.36 -2.83
C ASP A 157 -12.78 -8.48 -4.34
N ALA A 158 -14.04 -8.52 -4.76
CA ALA A 158 -14.40 -8.62 -6.17
C ALA A 158 -13.87 -7.43 -6.99
N LEU A 159 -13.85 -6.23 -6.41
CA LEU A 159 -13.31 -5.05 -7.07
C LEU A 159 -11.78 -5.11 -7.21
N ILE A 160 -11.07 -5.46 -6.14
CA ILE A 160 -9.60 -5.55 -6.12
C ILE A 160 -9.13 -6.67 -7.05
N LEU A 161 -9.59 -7.91 -6.83
CA LEU A 161 -9.18 -9.07 -7.62
C LEU A 161 -9.63 -8.96 -9.08
N GLY A 162 -10.83 -8.42 -9.32
CA GLY A 162 -11.34 -8.20 -10.67
C GLY A 162 -10.56 -7.15 -11.47
N THR A 163 -9.84 -6.25 -10.80
CA THR A 163 -9.04 -5.20 -11.45
C THR A 163 -7.57 -5.60 -11.59
N LEU A 164 -6.96 -6.15 -10.54
CA LEU A 164 -5.51 -6.38 -10.43
C LEU A 164 -5.12 -7.85 -10.65
N GLY A 165 -6.06 -8.79 -10.50
CA GLY A 165 -5.81 -10.21 -10.72
C GLY A 165 -4.61 -10.73 -9.94
N ASP A 166 -3.71 -11.39 -10.64
CA ASP A 166 -2.52 -12.03 -10.06
C ASP A 166 -1.48 -11.05 -9.49
N ALA A 167 -1.62 -9.74 -9.73
CA ALA A 167 -0.78 -8.73 -9.09
C ALA A 167 -1.10 -8.53 -7.59
N VAL A 168 -2.21 -9.08 -7.08
CA VAL A 168 -2.53 -9.04 -5.65
C VAL A 168 -1.87 -10.21 -4.93
N PHE A 169 -1.18 -9.93 -3.81
CA PHE A 169 -0.76 -10.95 -2.86
C PHE A 169 -1.84 -11.09 -1.79
N THR A 170 -2.46 -12.25 -1.72
CA THR A 170 -3.67 -12.51 -0.92
C THR A 170 -3.37 -13.30 0.37
N PRO A 171 -4.30 -13.32 1.36
CA PRO A 171 -4.21 -14.24 2.49
C PRO A 171 -4.08 -15.71 2.06
N SER A 172 -4.72 -16.10 0.96
CA SER A 172 -4.59 -17.45 0.38
C SER A 172 -3.18 -17.75 -0.12
N ASP A 173 -2.49 -16.78 -0.72
CA ASP A 173 -1.09 -16.94 -1.15
C ASP A 173 -0.16 -17.11 0.06
N LEU A 174 -0.40 -16.34 1.14
CA LEU A 174 0.33 -16.47 2.38
C LEU A 174 0.08 -17.82 3.06
N MET A 175 -1.12 -18.36 3.03
CA MET A 175 -1.46 -19.65 3.64
C MET A 175 -1.01 -20.83 2.79
N GLY A 176 -1.05 -20.70 1.47
CA GLY A 176 -0.89 -21.82 0.56
C GLY A 176 -1.93 -22.93 0.84
N GLU A 177 -1.60 -24.16 0.47
CA GLU A 177 -2.46 -25.32 0.72
C GLU A 177 -2.27 -25.94 2.12
N SER A 178 -1.26 -25.51 2.87
CA SER A 178 -0.80 -26.19 4.09
C SER A 178 -1.36 -25.61 5.37
N TYR A 179 -1.77 -24.34 5.37
CA TYR A 179 -2.18 -23.64 6.59
C TYR A 179 -3.63 -23.20 6.55
N SER A 180 -4.30 -23.26 7.69
CA SER A 180 -5.71 -22.89 7.80
C SER A 180 -5.95 -21.42 8.13
N THR A 181 -4.90 -20.70 8.55
CA THR A 181 -4.95 -19.29 8.92
C THR A 181 -3.62 -18.59 8.56
N PRO A 182 -3.64 -17.26 8.32
CA PRO A 182 -2.41 -16.47 8.15
C PRO A 182 -1.46 -16.58 9.34
N ASP A 183 -1.97 -16.57 10.57
CA ASP A 183 -1.17 -16.69 11.80
C ASP A 183 -0.36 -17.99 11.84
N ALA A 184 -0.98 -19.12 11.50
CA ALA A 184 -0.30 -20.41 11.42
C ALA A 184 0.77 -20.42 10.29
N ALA A 185 0.47 -19.82 9.15
CA ALA A 185 1.41 -19.73 8.03
C ALA A 185 2.64 -18.90 8.41
N VAL A 186 2.44 -17.75 9.03
CA VAL A 186 3.54 -16.86 9.45
C VAL A 186 4.39 -17.51 10.54
N ALA A 187 3.76 -18.17 11.52
CA ALA A 187 4.46 -18.81 12.63
C ALA A 187 5.36 -20.00 12.19
N GLU A 188 4.93 -20.75 11.17
CA GLU A 188 5.65 -21.98 10.76
C GLU A 188 6.53 -21.79 9.52
N ARG A 189 6.07 -20.97 8.55
CA ARG A 189 6.79 -20.76 7.27
C ARG A 189 7.40 -19.37 7.16
N GLY A 190 6.81 -18.34 7.81
CA GLY A 190 7.14 -16.95 7.61
C GLY A 190 6.50 -16.38 6.33
N TRP A 191 6.82 -15.12 6.05
CA TRP A 191 6.46 -14.44 4.80
C TRP A 191 7.39 -14.87 3.66
N PRO A 192 6.95 -14.77 2.40
CA PRO A 192 7.83 -14.92 1.25
C PRO A 192 9.03 -13.97 1.32
N SER A 193 10.05 -14.22 0.51
CA SER A 193 11.13 -13.25 0.31
C SER A 193 10.64 -12.03 -0.46
N VAL A 194 11.33 -10.90 -0.32
CA VAL A 194 11.04 -9.68 -1.10
C VAL A 194 11.03 -9.97 -2.60
N SER A 195 11.93 -10.85 -3.08
CA SER A 195 11.99 -11.24 -4.48
C SER A 195 10.78 -12.05 -4.95
N GLU A 196 10.18 -12.87 -4.08
CA GLU A 196 8.94 -13.60 -4.39
C GLU A 196 7.71 -12.68 -4.40
N MET A 197 7.83 -11.52 -3.74
CA MET A 197 6.80 -10.48 -3.70
C MET A 197 6.93 -9.46 -4.84
N THR A 198 7.95 -9.57 -5.72
CA THR A 198 8.13 -8.68 -6.87
C THR A 198 6.85 -8.62 -7.72
N GLY A 199 6.44 -7.43 -8.11
CA GLY A 199 5.22 -7.18 -8.89
C GLY A 199 3.92 -7.33 -8.11
N LYS A 200 3.96 -7.44 -6.78
CA LYS A 200 2.77 -7.65 -5.96
C LYS A 200 2.31 -6.39 -5.23
N PHE A 201 1.00 -6.26 -5.13
CA PHE A 201 0.33 -5.37 -4.20
C PHE A 201 -0.22 -6.18 -3.04
N LEU A 202 0.03 -5.74 -1.81
CA LEU A 202 -0.55 -6.29 -0.59
C LEU A 202 -1.52 -5.25 -0.02
N PHE A 203 -2.79 -5.61 0.15
CA PHE A 203 -3.77 -4.70 0.72
C PHE A 203 -3.90 -4.90 2.22
N GLU A 204 -3.68 -3.83 2.98
CA GLU A 204 -3.95 -3.73 4.40
C GLU A 204 -5.28 -3.01 4.61
N LEU A 205 -6.07 -3.43 5.60
CA LEU A 205 -7.38 -2.87 5.87
C LEU A 205 -7.53 -2.50 7.33
N ILE A 206 -7.82 -1.22 7.60
CA ILE A 206 -8.08 -0.70 8.96
C ILE A 206 -9.42 0.03 9.03
N PRO A 207 -10.06 0.07 10.23
CA PRO A 207 -11.17 0.97 10.49
C PRO A 207 -10.68 2.41 10.56
N GLY A 208 -11.50 3.36 10.10
CA GLY A 208 -11.22 4.78 10.20
C GLY A 208 -11.70 5.37 11.53
N THR A 209 -11.15 6.52 11.86
CA THR A 209 -11.48 7.23 13.11
C THR A 209 -12.95 7.63 13.25
N ILE A 210 -13.67 7.82 12.13
CA ILE A 210 -15.11 8.14 12.13
C ILE A 210 -15.92 6.89 12.42
N GLU A 211 -15.56 5.74 11.85
CA GLU A 211 -16.15 4.43 12.16
C GLU A 211 -15.95 4.12 13.65
N GLU A 212 -14.72 4.17 14.14
CA GLU A 212 -14.40 3.90 15.55
C GLU A 212 -15.07 4.87 16.52
N GLY A 213 -15.33 6.10 16.10
CA GLY A 213 -16.06 7.10 16.87
C GLY A 213 -17.58 6.93 16.86
N ASN A 214 -18.12 6.01 16.05
CA ASN A 214 -19.56 5.79 15.91
C ASN A 214 -20.05 4.80 16.99
N PRO A 215 -20.79 5.23 18.02
CA PRO A 215 -21.22 4.34 19.09
C PRO A 215 -22.33 3.34 18.67
N LEU A 216 -22.86 3.50 17.46
CA LEU A 216 -23.87 2.58 16.88
C LEU A 216 -23.21 1.49 16.03
N ASP A 217 -21.94 1.64 15.68
CA ASP A 217 -21.16 0.64 15.00
C ASP A 217 -20.51 -0.29 16.05
N THR A 218 -20.83 -1.55 15.99
CA THR A 218 -20.35 -2.56 16.95
C THR A 218 -19.44 -3.61 16.33
N GLU A 219 -19.25 -3.55 15.02
CA GLU A 219 -18.38 -4.45 14.27
C GLU A 219 -17.56 -3.62 13.27
N TRP A 220 -16.37 -3.19 13.69
CA TRP A 220 -15.49 -2.38 12.84
C TRP A 220 -14.96 -3.14 11.64
N THR A 221 -14.50 -2.41 10.65
CA THR A 221 -13.98 -2.89 9.35
C THR A 221 -13.03 -4.08 9.50
N ASP A 222 -12.05 -4.00 10.39
CA ASP A 222 -11.06 -5.04 10.64
C ASP A 222 -11.72 -6.35 11.14
N GLN A 223 -12.66 -6.24 12.06
CA GLN A 223 -13.42 -7.37 12.59
C GLN A 223 -14.35 -7.98 11.55
N GLN A 224 -15.10 -7.16 10.81
CA GLN A 224 -15.98 -7.61 9.73
C GLN A 224 -15.20 -8.36 8.65
N TYR A 225 -14.03 -7.82 8.26
CA TYR A 225 -13.21 -8.43 7.22
C TYR A 225 -12.55 -9.73 7.69
N ALA A 226 -12.05 -9.80 8.94
CA ALA A 226 -11.53 -11.04 9.51
C ALA A 226 -12.60 -12.12 9.62
N THR A 227 -13.84 -11.74 9.99
CA THR A 227 -15.02 -12.62 10.00
C THR A 227 -15.30 -13.16 8.59
N HIS A 228 -15.28 -12.29 7.58
CA HIS A 228 -15.47 -12.66 6.19
C HIS A 228 -14.41 -13.66 5.70
N LEU A 229 -13.12 -13.42 5.97
CA LEU A 229 -12.05 -14.36 5.60
C LEU A 229 -12.20 -15.72 6.28
N ARG A 230 -12.53 -15.75 7.57
CA ARG A 230 -12.82 -16.99 8.29
C ARG A 230 -13.95 -17.78 7.63
N ASP A 231 -15.03 -17.10 7.27
CA ASP A 231 -16.21 -17.72 6.69
C ASP A 231 -15.93 -18.21 5.25
N LEU A 232 -15.15 -17.46 4.46
CA LEU A 232 -14.63 -17.91 3.18
C LEU A 232 -13.76 -19.16 3.32
N SER A 233 -12.86 -19.19 4.30
CA SER A 233 -12.02 -20.36 4.57
C SER A 233 -12.84 -21.58 4.95
N ALA A 234 -13.83 -21.42 5.82
CA ALA A 234 -14.75 -22.50 6.20
C ALA A 234 -15.55 -23.05 5.01
N ALA A 235 -15.80 -22.22 4.01
CA ALA A 235 -16.46 -22.60 2.76
C ALA A 235 -15.50 -23.15 1.69
N GLY A 236 -14.18 -23.17 1.93
CA GLY A 236 -13.15 -23.54 0.94
C GLY A 236 -12.97 -22.50 -0.18
N LEU A 237 -13.25 -21.23 0.10
CA LEU A 237 -13.27 -20.13 -0.86
C LEU A 237 -12.30 -18.98 -0.45
N VAL A 238 -11.32 -19.23 0.42
CA VAL A 238 -10.41 -18.20 0.94
C VAL A 238 -9.62 -17.46 -0.15
N GLN A 239 -9.43 -18.07 -1.31
CA GLN A 239 -8.81 -17.44 -2.49
C GLN A 239 -9.62 -16.26 -3.06
N LEU A 240 -10.85 -16.03 -2.57
CA LEU A 240 -11.66 -14.87 -2.94
C LEU A 240 -11.38 -13.66 -2.05
N GLY A 241 -10.64 -13.81 -0.95
CA GLY A 241 -10.25 -12.71 -0.07
C GLY A 241 -9.02 -11.98 -0.62
N ALA A 242 -9.10 -10.66 -0.75
CA ALA A 242 -8.08 -9.83 -1.41
C ALA A 242 -7.14 -9.11 -0.45
N ALA A 243 -7.55 -8.88 0.80
CA ALA A 243 -6.84 -8.01 1.73
C ALA A 243 -6.55 -8.70 3.07
N PHE A 244 -5.69 -8.09 3.85
CA PHE A 244 -5.35 -8.50 5.21
C PHE A 244 -5.97 -7.50 6.20
N PRO A 245 -6.83 -7.92 7.12
CA PRO A 245 -7.25 -7.06 8.21
C PRO A 245 -6.06 -6.80 9.13
N ALA A 246 -5.85 -5.55 9.52
CA ALA A 246 -4.84 -5.20 10.49
C ALA A 246 -5.46 -4.85 11.85
N VAL A 247 -4.78 -5.21 12.92
CA VAL A 247 -5.14 -4.75 14.25
C VAL A 247 -4.78 -3.28 14.35
N HIS A 248 -5.80 -2.41 14.34
CA HIS A 248 -5.61 -0.99 14.48
C HIS A 248 -5.53 -0.57 15.95
N ARG A 249 -4.62 0.30 16.29
CA ARG A 249 -4.24 0.76 17.64
C ARG A 249 -3.40 -0.24 18.44
N VAL A 250 -2.57 0.33 19.28
CA VAL A 250 -1.56 -0.36 20.09
C VAL A 250 -2.11 -0.66 21.47
N SER A 251 -1.82 -1.84 22.01
CA SER A 251 -2.00 -2.17 23.42
C SER A 251 -0.91 -3.14 23.90
N PRO A 252 -0.60 -3.18 25.23
CA PRO A 252 0.37 -4.12 25.78
C PRO A 252 -0.04 -5.59 25.57
N GLY A 253 0.92 -6.46 25.31
CA GLY A 253 0.69 -7.89 25.07
C GLY A 253 0.14 -8.19 23.67
N ASP A 254 -0.77 -9.16 23.56
CA ASP A 254 -1.46 -9.47 22.30
C ASP A 254 -2.75 -8.63 22.18
N PRO A 255 -2.77 -7.56 21.36
CA PRO A 255 -3.91 -6.66 21.26
C PRO A 255 -5.18 -7.34 20.71
N ARG A 256 -5.04 -8.48 20.03
CA ARG A 256 -6.19 -9.25 19.52
C ARG A 256 -7.05 -9.81 20.63
N LEU A 257 -6.47 -10.03 21.83
CA LEU A 257 -7.21 -10.60 22.98
C LEU A 257 -8.20 -9.60 23.56
N ASP A 258 -7.82 -8.34 23.62
CA ASP A 258 -8.66 -7.28 24.18
C ASP A 258 -9.63 -6.70 23.13
N ARG A 259 -9.18 -6.65 21.86
CA ARG A 259 -9.95 -6.03 20.79
C ARG A 259 -11.05 -6.93 20.24
N TYR A 260 -10.82 -8.25 20.14
CA TYR A 260 -11.76 -9.17 19.49
C TYR A 260 -12.29 -10.22 20.47
N ALA A 261 -13.60 -10.12 20.77
CA ALA A 261 -14.29 -11.08 21.65
C ALA A 261 -14.35 -12.49 21.04
N ASP A 262 -14.50 -12.60 19.70
CA ASP A 262 -14.49 -13.87 18.98
C ASP A 262 -13.06 -14.38 18.80
N PRO A 263 -12.66 -15.49 19.47
CA PRO A 263 -11.34 -16.05 19.29
C PRO A 263 -11.11 -16.64 17.87
N GLY A 264 -12.19 -16.95 17.14
CA GLY A 264 -12.12 -17.56 15.82
C GLY A 264 -11.61 -16.62 14.73
N ILE A 265 -11.65 -15.29 14.95
CA ILE A 265 -11.13 -14.32 13.99
C ILE A 265 -9.69 -13.88 14.31
N ARG A 266 -9.20 -14.06 15.53
CA ARG A 266 -7.86 -13.61 15.94
C ARG A 266 -6.72 -14.14 15.07
N PRO A 267 -6.74 -15.41 14.59
CA PRO A 267 -5.68 -15.93 13.71
C PRO A 267 -5.67 -15.35 12.28
N TRP A 268 -6.61 -14.45 11.96
CA TRP A 268 -6.65 -13.77 10.67
C TRP A 268 -5.86 -12.47 10.64
N PHE A 269 -5.34 -12.03 11.80
CA PHE A 269 -4.55 -10.81 11.95
C PHE A 269 -3.08 -11.14 12.09
N VAL A 270 -2.30 -10.72 11.12
CA VAL A 270 -0.82 -10.85 11.06
C VAL A 270 -0.15 -9.51 10.74
N ILE A 271 -0.95 -8.43 10.63
CA ILE A 271 -0.52 -7.05 10.47
C ILE A 271 -1.07 -6.26 11.66
N PHE A 272 -0.23 -5.38 12.20
CA PHE A 272 -0.55 -4.51 13.33
C PHE A 272 -0.18 -3.09 12.96
N ASP A 273 -1.13 -2.16 13.08
CA ASP A 273 -1.00 -0.76 12.69
C ASP A 273 -1.29 0.16 13.87
N GLY A 274 -0.43 1.13 14.11
CA GLY A 274 -0.63 2.12 15.16
C GLY A 274 0.44 3.20 15.21
N ASP A 275 0.23 4.17 16.09
CA ASP A 275 1.15 5.31 16.24
C ASP A 275 2.53 4.83 16.72
N ALA A 276 3.58 5.28 16.06
CA ALA A 276 4.96 4.97 16.42
C ALA A 276 5.33 5.39 17.84
N LEU A 277 4.69 6.45 18.37
CA LEU A 277 4.88 6.85 19.78
C LEU A 277 4.41 5.77 20.75
N ASP A 278 3.27 5.12 20.47
CA ASP A 278 2.72 4.10 21.34
C ASP A 278 3.63 2.88 21.38
N TYR A 279 4.14 2.44 20.22
CA TYR A 279 5.10 1.33 20.13
C TYR A 279 6.43 1.63 20.82
N THR A 280 6.86 2.91 20.85
CA THR A 280 8.14 3.32 21.43
C THR A 280 8.01 3.88 22.87
N SER A 281 6.82 3.83 23.47
CA SER A 281 6.55 4.32 24.84
C SER A 281 7.20 3.50 25.94
N GLY A 282 7.54 2.24 25.67
CA GLY A 282 8.06 1.29 26.65
C GLY A 282 6.99 0.44 27.34
N ASP A 283 5.70 0.72 27.11
CA ASP A 283 4.58 -0.08 27.62
C ASP A 283 4.26 -1.27 26.69
N VAL A 284 4.69 -1.21 25.45
CA VAL A 284 4.54 -2.24 24.41
C VAL A 284 5.92 -2.82 24.09
N ASP A 285 5.98 -4.10 23.79
CA ASP A 285 7.19 -4.80 23.36
C ASP A 285 7.14 -5.08 21.85
N PRO A 286 7.77 -4.26 20.99
CA PRO A 286 7.78 -4.50 19.54
C PRO A 286 8.49 -5.79 19.13
N GLN A 287 9.43 -6.31 19.95
CA GLN A 287 10.07 -7.60 19.75
C GLN A 287 9.04 -8.75 19.72
N TRP A 288 7.95 -8.63 20.49
CA TRP A 288 6.88 -9.63 20.51
C TRP A 288 6.24 -9.86 19.13
N TYR A 289 6.08 -8.79 18.33
CA TYR A 289 5.55 -8.86 16.96
C TYR A 289 6.59 -9.45 16.00
N HIS A 290 7.84 -9.02 16.13
CA HIS A 290 8.95 -9.51 15.32
C HIS A 290 9.16 -11.02 15.50
N ASP A 291 9.22 -11.50 16.74
CA ASP A 291 9.43 -12.92 17.07
C ASP A 291 8.34 -13.84 16.50
N ARG A 292 7.19 -13.27 16.15
CA ARG A 292 6.05 -13.98 15.54
C ARG A 292 5.97 -13.79 14.03
N GLY A 293 6.89 -13.04 13.44
CA GLY A 293 6.89 -12.72 12.03
C GLY A 293 5.74 -11.81 11.60
N TYR A 294 5.09 -11.10 12.54
CA TYR A 294 4.02 -10.16 12.22
C TYR A 294 4.58 -8.90 11.59
N LEU A 295 3.83 -8.33 10.63
CA LEU A 295 4.14 -7.01 10.09
C LEU A 295 3.68 -5.94 11.09
N LEU A 296 4.55 -4.96 11.32
CA LEU A 296 4.33 -3.85 12.24
C LEU A 296 4.41 -2.53 11.49
N VAL A 297 3.27 -1.87 11.32
CA VAL A 297 3.15 -0.55 10.68
C VAL A 297 3.16 0.50 11.77
N MET A 298 4.20 1.32 11.81
CA MET A 298 4.36 2.42 12.75
C MET A 298 4.04 3.74 12.06
N THR A 299 2.84 4.26 12.30
CA THR A 299 2.37 5.53 11.72
C THR A 299 2.92 6.73 12.48
N ASP A 300 2.84 7.92 11.88
CA ASP A 300 3.32 9.17 12.50
C ASP A 300 4.77 9.11 12.99
N ALA A 301 5.63 8.43 12.25
CA ALA A 301 7.03 8.19 12.59
C ALA A 301 7.80 9.47 13.00
N HIS A 302 7.42 10.62 12.44
CA HIS A 302 8.01 11.92 12.73
C HIS A 302 7.81 12.40 14.18
N LYS A 303 6.78 11.91 14.87
CA LYS A 303 6.43 12.30 16.25
C LYS A 303 7.33 11.67 17.31
N VAL A 304 7.99 10.56 17.02
CA VAL A 304 8.90 9.88 17.98
C VAL A 304 10.06 10.81 18.35
N ALA A 305 10.38 10.90 19.63
CA ALA A 305 11.41 11.85 20.13
C ALA A 305 12.84 11.44 19.72
N PRO A 306 13.74 12.36 19.33
CA PRO A 306 13.45 13.78 19.11
C PRO A 306 12.51 13.95 17.90
N GLN A 307 11.43 14.70 18.07
CA GLN A 307 10.45 14.94 17.01
C GLN A 307 11.12 15.69 15.84
N ILE A 308 10.76 15.29 14.61
CA ILE A 308 11.20 15.93 13.38
C ILE A 308 9.99 16.45 12.60
N ASP A 309 10.23 17.21 11.53
CA ASP A 309 9.12 17.72 10.70
C ASP A 309 8.43 16.56 9.94
N GLY A 310 7.10 16.50 10.04
CA GLY A 310 6.29 15.46 9.41
C GLY A 310 6.26 15.52 7.88
N THR A 311 6.50 16.69 7.29
CA THR A 311 6.36 16.97 5.85
C THR A 311 7.69 17.41 5.21
N HIS A 312 8.51 18.17 5.97
CA HIS A 312 9.71 18.85 5.45
C HIS A 312 10.98 18.42 6.21
N ALA A 313 11.04 17.22 6.75
CA ALA A 313 12.27 16.69 7.31
C ALA A 313 13.40 16.70 6.26
N SER A 314 14.65 16.84 6.69
CA SER A 314 15.80 16.57 5.82
C SER A 314 15.94 15.07 5.56
N GLU A 315 16.60 14.69 4.45
CA GLU A 315 16.92 13.27 4.17
C GLU A 315 17.67 12.61 5.33
N ALA A 316 18.58 13.33 5.98
CA ALA A 316 19.35 12.82 7.11
C ALA A 316 18.46 12.51 8.34
N GLU A 317 17.54 13.42 8.70
CA GLU A 317 16.61 13.22 9.81
C GLU A 317 15.64 12.07 9.53
N ALA A 318 15.12 11.97 8.31
CA ALA A 318 14.20 10.93 7.92
C ALA A 318 14.90 9.55 7.85
N SER A 319 16.13 9.49 7.35
CA SER A 319 16.93 8.26 7.33
C SER A 319 17.31 7.78 8.73
N GLU A 320 17.71 8.69 9.64
CA GLU A 320 17.97 8.36 11.04
C GLU A 320 16.71 7.85 11.74
N ARG A 321 15.53 8.42 11.39
CA ARG A 321 14.26 7.94 11.91
C ARG A 321 13.93 6.53 11.41
N LEU A 322 14.16 6.25 10.13
CA LEU A 322 14.00 4.91 9.55
C LEU A 322 14.90 3.90 10.28
N ASP A 323 16.20 4.19 10.42
CA ASP A 323 17.15 3.31 11.11
C ASP A 323 16.76 3.07 12.57
N ARG A 324 16.28 4.10 13.26
CA ARG A 324 15.83 4.01 14.64
C ARG A 324 14.62 3.07 14.77
N LEU A 325 13.57 3.29 13.97
CA LEU A 325 12.36 2.47 14.06
C LEU A 325 12.54 1.06 13.50
N ALA A 326 13.50 0.85 12.60
CA ALA A 326 13.96 -0.49 12.26
C ALA A 326 14.56 -1.22 13.47
N GLY A 327 15.25 -0.50 14.36
CA GLY A 327 15.71 -1.00 15.65
C GLY A 327 14.61 -1.24 16.68
N GLU A 328 13.44 -0.69 16.48
CA GLU A 328 12.20 -0.95 17.22
C GLU A 328 11.28 -1.93 16.48
N HIS A 329 11.84 -2.71 15.58
CA HIS A 329 11.15 -3.76 14.83
C HIS A 329 9.99 -3.31 13.94
N ALA A 330 9.95 -2.07 13.44
CA ALA A 330 8.99 -1.66 12.43
C ALA A 330 9.17 -2.46 11.13
N SER A 331 8.09 -2.89 10.48
CA SER A 331 8.11 -3.35 9.09
C SER A 331 7.92 -2.18 8.14
N TYR A 332 7.06 -1.25 8.52
CA TYR A 332 6.82 -0.01 7.81
C TYR A 332 6.80 1.17 8.78
N ILE A 333 7.33 2.29 8.32
CA ILE A 333 7.14 3.57 8.99
C ILE A 333 6.44 4.52 8.04
N THR A 334 5.50 5.35 8.51
CA THR A 334 4.83 6.33 7.66
C THR A 334 4.95 7.76 8.18
N ALA A 335 5.07 8.69 7.25
CA ALA A 335 4.98 10.14 7.45
C ALA A 335 4.64 10.81 6.10
N ASP A 336 4.50 12.15 6.07
CA ASP A 336 4.19 12.89 4.85
C ASP A 336 5.46 13.30 4.05
N TRP A 337 6.46 12.41 3.98
CA TRP A 337 7.78 12.70 3.37
C TRP A 337 7.79 12.50 1.86
N SER A 338 6.71 12.86 1.15
CA SER A 338 6.55 12.67 -0.30
C SER A 338 7.66 13.29 -1.18
N ARG A 339 8.46 14.19 -0.61
CA ARG A 339 9.55 14.91 -1.30
C ARG A 339 10.92 14.30 -1.10
N LEU A 340 11.03 13.16 -0.44
CA LEU A 340 12.29 12.49 -0.13
C LEU A 340 12.41 11.13 -0.86
N PRO A 341 12.50 11.09 -2.20
CA PRO A 341 12.48 9.85 -2.96
C PRO A 341 13.59 8.88 -2.58
N ASN A 342 14.77 9.38 -2.20
CA ASN A 342 15.88 8.54 -1.74
C ASN A 342 15.53 7.81 -0.41
N VAL A 343 14.80 8.48 0.48
CA VAL A 343 14.34 7.88 1.75
C VAL A 343 13.19 6.91 1.49
N LEU A 344 12.22 7.29 0.64
CA LEU A 344 11.06 6.47 0.32
C LEU A 344 11.44 5.14 -0.32
N SER A 345 12.48 5.12 -1.16
CA SER A 345 12.99 3.92 -1.83
C SER A 345 14.00 3.12 -0.99
N THR A 346 14.27 3.56 0.25
CA THR A 346 15.23 2.87 1.13
C THR A 346 14.54 1.72 1.87
N VAL A 347 15.14 0.53 1.79
CA VAL A 347 14.78 -0.64 2.58
C VAL A 347 15.97 -1.01 3.45
N VAL A 348 15.74 -1.20 4.74
CA VAL A 348 16.79 -1.60 5.70
C VAL A 348 16.38 -2.90 6.42
N PRO A 349 17.34 -3.67 6.97
CA PRO A 349 16.99 -4.82 7.80
C PRO A 349 16.21 -4.40 9.04
N ARG A 350 15.14 -5.12 9.32
CA ARG A 350 14.37 -5.04 10.57
C ARG A 350 15.20 -5.65 11.70
N ARG A 351 15.37 -4.96 12.80
CA ARG A 351 16.36 -5.35 13.84
C ARG A 351 15.75 -5.31 15.22
#